data_e0a20e58a880c9f99e8e2c44fd73458c
#
_entry.id   e0a20e58a880c9f99e8e2c44fd73458c
#
_cell.length_a   1.000
_cell.length_b   1.000
_cell.length_c   1.000
_cell.angle_alpha   90.00
_cell.angle_beta   90.00
_cell.angle_gamma   90.00
#
_symmetry.space_group_name_H-M   'P 1'
#
loop_
_entity.id
_entity.type
_entity.pdbx_description
1 polymer ?
#
loop_
_entity_poly.entity_id
_entity_poly.type
_entity_poly.pdbx_seq_one_letter_code
_entity_poly.pdbx_strand_id
1 'polypeptide(L)'
;MISLLQAYISQLKFDGFALMSDMVYVTQSAARLMRAIYEMVLAHNWAQLADKALALCKMIDRRMWQSMSPLRQFKKIPVEVVKKIEKKNFPFSRLYDLGPNEIGELIRMPKLGRAIHKYIHQFPKLDLISHIQPITRSTLSIDLTLTPDFQWDDKIHGHSQGFWIFVEDVDSEIVLHHEFFLLKKTFCEDEHTVKMFVPIFEPLPPQYFIRVVSDRWLGSETVLPVSFR
;
A
#
# COMPACT_ATOMS: atom_id res chain seq x y z
N MET A 1 -4.60 23.00 -14.14
CA MET A 1 -3.64 22.18 -13.36
C MET A 1 -4.21 20.83 -12.97
N ILE A 2 -5.36 20.73 -12.31
CA ILE A 2 -5.96 19.44 -11.89
C ILE A 2 -6.15 18.49 -13.09
N SER A 3 -6.69 18.96 -14.20
CA SER A 3 -6.90 18.15 -15.42
C SER A 3 -5.59 17.59 -16.01
N LEU A 4 -4.48 18.32 -15.92
CA LEU A 4 -3.17 17.84 -16.37
C LEU A 4 -2.65 16.72 -15.47
N LEU A 5 -2.83 16.84 -14.16
CA LEU A 5 -2.45 15.80 -13.21
C LEU A 5 -3.30 14.52 -13.40
N GLN A 6 -4.60 14.66 -13.59
CA GLN A 6 -5.48 13.55 -13.92
C GLN A 6 -5.09 12.85 -15.22
N ALA A 7 -4.78 13.63 -16.25
CA ALA A 7 -4.30 13.11 -17.53
C ALA A 7 -2.95 12.39 -17.41
N TYR A 8 -2.05 12.89 -16.56
CA TYR A 8 -0.78 12.25 -16.25
C TYR A 8 -0.98 10.90 -15.58
N ILE A 9 -1.81 10.82 -14.54
CA ILE A 9 -2.14 9.58 -13.84
C ILE A 9 -2.83 8.58 -14.78
N SER A 10 -3.72 9.09 -15.66
CA SER A 10 -4.42 8.28 -16.67
C SER A 10 -3.54 7.89 -17.87
N GLN A 11 -2.28 8.34 -17.91
CA GLN A 11 -1.32 8.08 -18.99
C GLN A 11 -1.81 8.53 -20.37
N LEU A 12 -2.62 9.59 -20.43
CA LEU A 12 -3.09 10.15 -21.70
C LEU A 12 -1.92 10.79 -22.46
N LYS A 13 -1.93 10.62 -23.77
CA LYS A 13 -0.98 11.28 -24.68
C LYS A 13 -1.58 12.61 -25.11
N PHE A 14 -0.79 13.65 -25.08
CA PHE A 14 -1.16 14.96 -25.61
C PHE A 14 -0.45 15.22 -26.92
N ASP A 15 -1.18 15.80 -27.84
CA ASP A 15 -0.64 16.37 -29.08
C ASP A 15 -0.40 17.86 -28.81
N GLY A 16 0.86 18.26 -28.77
CA GLY A 16 1.26 19.65 -28.59
C GLY A 16 2.35 19.86 -27.55
N PHE A 17 3.41 20.56 -27.96
CA PHE A 17 4.60 20.80 -27.14
C PHE A 17 4.27 21.60 -25.86
N ALA A 18 3.42 22.62 -25.97
CA ALA A 18 3.07 23.48 -24.83
C ALA A 18 2.41 22.69 -23.69
N LEU A 19 1.37 21.88 -24.00
CA LEU A 19 0.69 21.06 -23.00
C LEU A 19 1.61 19.98 -22.40
N MET A 20 2.51 19.42 -23.19
CA MET A 20 3.51 18.47 -22.67
C MET A 20 4.48 19.14 -21.69
N SER A 21 4.94 20.35 -22.02
CA SER A 21 5.82 21.14 -21.15
C SER A 21 5.13 21.48 -19.82
N ASP A 22 3.89 21.96 -19.87
CA ASP A 22 3.08 22.27 -18.70
C ASP A 22 2.84 21.03 -17.83
N MET A 23 2.57 19.88 -18.45
CA MET A 23 2.39 18.62 -17.73
C MET A 23 3.66 18.21 -16.98
N VAL A 24 4.84 18.33 -17.63
CA VAL A 24 6.12 18.02 -16.98
C VAL A 24 6.36 18.94 -15.79
N TYR A 25 6.12 20.23 -15.94
CA TYR A 25 6.27 21.22 -14.86
C TYR A 25 5.34 20.92 -13.67
N VAL A 26 4.05 20.65 -13.94
CA VAL A 26 3.06 20.34 -12.90
C VAL A 26 3.43 19.06 -12.18
N THR A 27 3.81 17.99 -12.89
CA THR A 27 4.08 16.68 -12.29
C THR A 27 5.36 16.64 -11.46
N GLN A 28 6.40 17.40 -11.84
CA GLN A 28 7.62 17.53 -11.04
C GLN A 28 7.35 18.12 -9.64
N SER A 29 6.41 19.06 -9.56
CA SER A 29 6.03 19.70 -8.30
C SER A 29 4.96 18.91 -7.53
N ALA A 30 4.03 18.29 -8.25
CA ALA A 30 2.87 17.62 -7.66
C ALA A 30 3.24 16.51 -6.67
N ALA A 31 4.18 15.64 -7.02
CA ALA A 31 4.62 14.56 -6.13
C ALA A 31 5.15 15.08 -4.81
N ARG A 32 6.01 16.11 -4.85
CA ARG A 32 6.60 16.73 -3.67
C ARG A 32 5.56 17.47 -2.82
N LEU A 33 4.66 18.21 -3.46
CA LEU A 33 3.60 18.94 -2.77
C LEU A 33 2.61 17.98 -2.10
N MET A 34 2.23 16.90 -2.78
CA MET A 34 1.35 15.89 -2.19
C MET A 34 1.99 15.19 -1.00
N ARG A 35 3.31 14.92 -1.05
CA ARG A 35 4.03 14.36 0.10
C ARG A 35 4.02 15.32 1.29
N ALA A 36 4.23 16.61 1.06
CA ALA A 36 4.15 17.63 2.12
C ALA A 36 2.73 17.73 2.71
N ILE A 37 1.68 17.65 1.88
CA ILE A 37 0.29 17.61 2.34
C ILE A 37 0.04 16.36 3.18
N TYR A 38 0.53 15.20 2.76
CA TYR A 38 0.42 13.95 3.53
C TYR A 38 1.06 14.10 4.92
N GLU A 39 2.27 14.64 5.00
CA GLU A 39 2.98 14.88 6.27
C GLU A 39 2.22 15.84 7.19
N MET A 40 1.66 16.93 6.64
CA MET A 40 0.83 17.86 7.40
C MET A 40 -0.44 17.18 7.94
N VAL A 41 -1.14 16.42 7.12
CA VAL A 41 -2.36 15.70 7.52
C VAL A 41 -2.05 14.66 8.59
N LEU A 42 -0.92 13.96 8.45
CA LEU A 42 -0.46 12.97 9.43
C LEU A 42 -0.12 13.63 10.77
N ALA A 43 0.51 14.82 10.76
CA ALA A 43 0.79 15.59 11.98
C ALA A 43 -0.50 16.02 12.71
N HIS A 44 -1.62 16.13 12.02
CA HIS A 44 -2.94 16.39 12.62
C HIS A 44 -3.67 15.12 13.06
N ASN A 45 -3.11 13.94 12.84
CA ASN A 45 -3.69 12.63 13.17
C ASN A 45 -5.05 12.34 12.46
N TRP A 46 -5.29 12.92 11.30
CA TRP A 46 -6.51 12.69 10.51
C TRP A 46 -6.38 11.41 9.66
N ALA A 47 -6.88 10.29 10.18
CA ALA A 47 -6.65 8.97 9.58
C ALA A 47 -7.18 8.85 8.14
N GLN A 48 -8.44 9.23 7.90
CA GLN A 48 -9.05 9.11 6.57
C GLN A 48 -8.36 10.01 5.53
N LEU A 49 -7.98 11.24 5.92
CA LEU A 49 -7.28 12.15 5.02
C LEU A 49 -5.84 11.71 4.77
N ALA A 50 -5.15 11.16 5.79
CA ALA A 50 -3.80 10.62 5.64
C ALA A 50 -3.80 9.44 4.65
N ASP A 51 -4.79 8.54 4.73
CA ASP A 51 -4.97 7.46 3.77
C ASP A 51 -5.13 7.98 2.34
N LYS A 52 -6.06 8.93 2.13
CA LYS A 52 -6.31 9.51 0.81
C LYS A 52 -5.10 10.29 0.26
N ALA A 53 -4.41 11.03 1.11
CA ALA A 53 -3.21 11.77 0.73
C ALA A 53 -2.05 10.83 0.35
N LEU A 54 -1.82 9.76 1.13
CA LEU A 54 -0.81 8.76 0.82
C LEU A 54 -1.15 8.00 -0.47
N ALA A 55 -2.42 7.62 -0.65
CA ALA A 55 -2.88 7.00 -1.88
C ALA A 55 -2.64 7.90 -3.10
N LEU A 56 -2.91 9.20 -2.98
CA LEU A 56 -2.68 10.16 -4.06
C LEU A 56 -1.19 10.34 -4.37
N CYS A 57 -0.31 10.37 -3.35
CA CYS A 57 1.14 10.33 -3.56
C CYS A 57 1.55 9.11 -4.41
N LYS A 58 1.08 7.94 -4.04
CA LYS A 58 1.37 6.69 -4.77
C LYS A 58 0.79 6.68 -6.18
N MET A 59 -0.43 7.22 -6.38
CA MET A 59 -1.04 7.34 -7.71
C MET A 59 -0.21 8.23 -8.65
N ILE A 60 0.34 9.33 -8.15
CA ILE A 60 1.22 10.23 -8.91
C ILE A 60 2.53 9.52 -9.26
N ASP A 61 3.18 8.89 -8.26
CA ASP A 61 4.47 8.22 -8.45
C ASP A 61 4.38 7.02 -9.40
N ARG A 62 3.31 6.25 -9.31
CA ARG A 62 3.07 5.05 -10.14
C ARG A 62 2.38 5.34 -11.46
N ARG A 63 1.86 6.56 -11.66
CA ARG A 63 1.07 6.96 -12.81
C ARG A 63 -0.10 6.01 -13.07
N MET A 64 -0.87 5.71 -12.06
CA MET A 64 -2.05 4.85 -12.14
C MET A 64 -3.07 5.19 -11.07
N TRP A 65 -4.33 4.90 -11.34
CA TRP A 65 -5.40 5.07 -10.36
C TRP A 65 -5.43 3.91 -9.36
N GLN A 66 -5.80 4.20 -8.13
CA GLN A 66 -5.96 3.20 -7.06
C GLN A 66 -6.98 2.11 -7.42
N SER A 67 -7.97 2.43 -8.25
CA SER A 67 -8.99 1.47 -8.74
C SER A 67 -8.47 0.45 -9.75
N MET A 68 -7.27 0.65 -10.29
CA MET A 68 -6.66 -0.27 -11.24
C MET A 68 -6.01 -1.45 -10.51
N SER A 69 -5.85 -2.58 -11.22
CA SER A 69 -5.17 -3.75 -10.65
C SER A 69 -3.74 -3.42 -10.19
N PRO A 70 -3.35 -3.84 -8.96
CA PRO A 70 -1.98 -3.69 -8.46
C PRO A 70 -0.91 -4.26 -9.39
N LEU A 71 -1.24 -5.24 -10.23
CA LEU A 71 -0.32 -5.83 -11.22
C LEU A 71 0.19 -4.84 -12.27
N ARG A 72 -0.50 -3.71 -12.49
CA ARG A 72 -0.02 -2.65 -13.38
C ARG A 72 1.28 -1.99 -12.93
N GLN A 73 1.66 -2.16 -11.67
CA GLN A 73 2.92 -1.64 -11.14
C GLN A 73 4.14 -2.44 -11.62
N PHE A 74 3.94 -3.64 -12.15
CA PHE A 74 4.99 -4.45 -12.75
C PHE A 74 5.13 -4.14 -14.23
N LYS A 75 6.12 -3.35 -14.59
CA LYS A 75 6.36 -2.88 -15.98
C LYS A 75 6.53 -4.01 -17.01
N LYS A 76 6.90 -5.21 -16.56
CA LYS A 76 7.14 -6.37 -17.45
C LYS A 76 5.88 -7.17 -17.77
N ILE A 77 4.76 -6.90 -17.10
CA ILE A 77 3.49 -7.55 -17.40
C ILE A 77 2.82 -6.80 -18.56
N PRO A 78 2.47 -7.49 -19.65
CA PRO A 78 1.75 -6.86 -20.76
C PRO A 78 0.39 -6.31 -20.28
N VAL A 79 0.08 -5.07 -20.65
CA VAL A 79 -1.17 -4.39 -20.24
C VAL A 79 -2.41 -5.20 -20.62
N GLU A 80 -2.38 -5.90 -21.76
CA GLU A 80 -3.49 -6.74 -22.23
C GLU A 80 -3.79 -7.92 -21.29
N VAL A 81 -2.77 -8.44 -20.62
CA VAL A 81 -2.93 -9.51 -19.63
C VAL A 81 -3.62 -8.96 -18.38
N VAL A 82 -3.17 -7.80 -17.90
CA VAL A 82 -3.78 -7.17 -16.72
C VAL A 82 -5.23 -6.78 -17.00
N LYS A 83 -5.53 -6.23 -18.18
CA LYS A 83 -6.91 -5.93 -18.60
C LYS A 83 -7.82 -7.17 -18.61
N LYS A 84 -7.29 -8.36 -18.91
CA LYS A 84 -8.09 -9.61 -18.85
C LYS A 84 -8.48 -9.97 -17.42
N ILE A 85 -7.57 -9.77 -16.46
CA ILE A 85 -7.84 -9.98 -15.03
C ILE A 85 -8.85 -8.94 -14.54
N GLU A 86 -8.64 -7.67 -14.86
CA GLU A 86 -9.53 -6.56 -14.51
C GLU A 86 -10.97 -6.77 -15.04
N LYS A 87 -11.13 -7.20 -16.29
CA LYS A 87 -12.44 -7.50 -16.89
C LYS A 87 -13.22 -8.59 -16.16
N LYS A 88 -12.54 -9.47 -15.45
CA LYS A 88 -13.18 -10.55 -14.69
C LYS A 88 -13.55 -10.12 -13.26
N ASN A 89 -13.22 -8.88 -12.86
CA ASN A 89 -13.40 -8.36 -11.51
C ASN A 89 -12.89 -9.33 -10.43
N PHE A 90 -11.79 -10.04 -10.72
CA PHE A 90 -11.22 -11.01 -9.80
C PHE A 90 -10.41 -10.28 -8.72
N PRO A 91 -10.74 -10.46 -7.42
CA PRO A 91 -10.05 -9.79 -6.33
C PRO A 91 -8.56 -10.13 -6.33
N PHE A 92 -7.70 -9.12 -6.19
CA PHE A 92 -6.26 -9.32 -6.19
C PHE A 92 -5.79 -10.26 -5.06
N SER A 93 -6.41 -10.16 -3.89
CA SER A 93 -6.11 -11.04 -2.74
C SER A 93 -6.29 -12.52 -3.05
N ARG A 94 -7.28 -12.88 -3.85
CA ARG A 94 -7.52 -14.28 -4.25
C ARG A 94 -6.52 -14.81 -5.28
N LEU A 95 -5.76 -13.93 -5.93
CA LEU A 95 -4.72 -14.37 -6.87
C LEU A 95 -3.56 -15.10 -6.17
N TYR A 96 -3.35 -14.82 -4.88
CA TYR A 96 -2.33 -15.52 -4.08
C TYR A 96 -2.65 -17.01 -3.89
N ASP A 97 -3.94 -17.37 -3.87
CA ASP A 97 -4.41 -18.74 -3.65
C ASP A 97 -4.37 -19.60 -4.94
N LEU A 98 -4.19 -18.94 -6.10
CA LEU A 98 -4.21 -19.61 -7.38
C LEU A 98 -2.84 -20.13 -7.79
N GLY A 99 -2.80 -21.37 -8.24
CA GLY A 99 -1.61 -21.96 -8.86
C GLY A 99 -1.28 -21.37 -10.25
N PRO A 100 -0.04 -21.57 -10.73
CA PRO A 100 0.38 -21.06 -12.04
C PRO A 100 -0.51 -21.47 -13.22
N ASN A 101 -1.05 -22.70 -13.19
CA ASN A 101 -1.92 -23.22 -14.24
C ASN A 101 -3.30 -22.54 -14.21
N GLU A 102 -3.87 -22.38 -13.01
CA GLU A 102 -5.16 -21.71 -12.81
C GLU A 102 -5.12 -20.24 -13.24
N ILE A 103 -4.01 -19.54 -12.92
CA ILE A 103 -3.77 -18.17 -13.41
C ILE A 103 -3.69 -18.17 -14.94
N GLY A 104 -2.99 -19.15 -15.54
CA GLY A 104 -2.90 -19.32 -16.99
C GLY A 104 -4.26 -19.49 -17.67
N GLU A 105 -5.15 -20.27 -17.06
CA GLU A 105 -6.54 -20.47 -17.50
C GLU A 105 -7.37 -19.20 -17.31
N LEU A 106 -7.22 -18.55 -16.15
CA LEU A 106 -7.91 -17.30 -15.84
C LEU A 106 -7.66 -16.23 -16.91
N ILE A 107 -6.42 -16.08 -17.35
CA ILE A 107 -6.04 -15.08 -18.37
C ILE A 107 -6.18 -15.62 -19.82
N ARG A 108 -6.52 -16.91 -19.99
CA ARG A 108 -6.52 -17.63 -21.29
C ARG A 108 -5.16 -17.56 -22.00
N MET A 109 -4.08 -17.67 -21.24
CA MET A 109 -2.69 -17.66 -21.73
C MET A 109 -1.82 -18.58 -20.85
N PRO A 110 -1.87 -19.90 -21.02
CA PRO A 110 -1.19 -20.87 -20.15
C PRO A 110 0.32 -20.61 -20.00
N LYS A 111 0.96 -20.17 -21.09
CA LYS A 111 2.42 -19.88 -21.10
C LYS A 111 2.82 -18.74 -20.15
N LEU A 112 1.91 -17.81 -19.84
CA LEU A 112 2.18 -16.66 -18.97
C LEU A 112 1.78 -16.90 -17.50
N GLY A 113 1.06 -17.96 -17.19
CA GLY A 113 0.60 -18.27 -15.84
C GLY A 113 1.72 -18.27 -14.81
N ARG A 114 2.83 -18.95 -15.10
CA ARG A 114 4.02 -18.99 -14.20
C ARG A 114 4.63 -17.61 -13.96
N ALA A 115 4.73 -16.81 -15.02
CA ALA A 115 5.30 -15.47 -14.89
C ALA A 115 4.42 -14.55 -14.05
N ILE A 116 3.11 -14.59 -14.24
CA ILE A 116 2.15 -13.80 -13.45
C ILE A 116 2.11 -14.27 -12.01
N HIS A 117 2.10 -15.57 -11.74
CA HIS A 117 2.19 -16.15 -10.41
C HIS A 117 3.43 -15.63 -9.67
N LYS A 118 4.60 -15.60 -10.32
CA LYS A 118 5.82 -15.05 -9.74
C LYS A 118 5.64 -13.57 -9.36
N TYR A 119 5.05 -12.74 -10.21
CA TYR A 119 4.82 -11.31 -9.91
C TYR A 119 3.82 -11.10 -8.77
N ILE A 120 2.81 -11.94 -8.65
CA ILE A 120 1.87 -11.89 -7.54
C ILE A 120 2.62 -12.13 -6.22
N HIS A 121 3.49 -13.13 -6.15
CA HIS A 121 4.29 -13.44 -4.96
C HIS A 121 5.49 -12.49 -4.75
N GLN A 122 5.79 -11.62 -5.71
CA GLN A 122 6.73 -10.50 -5.55
C GLN A 122 6.03 -9.21 -5.10
N PHE A 123 4.69 -9.19 -5.01
CA PHE A 123 3.97 -8.02 -4.54
C PHE A 123 4.16 -7.87 -3.02
N PRO A 124 4.64 -6.70 -2.52
CA PRO A 124 4.92 -6.52 -1.11
C PRO A 124 3.70 -6.77 -0.23
N LYS A 125 3.82 -7.72 0.67
CA LYS A 125 2.79 -8.10 1.64
C LYS A 125 3.48 -8.41 2.97
N LEU A 126 2.87 -7.96 4.06
CA LEU A 126 3.30 -8.26 5.42
C LEU A 126 2.16 -8.97 6.15
N ASP A 127 2.46 -10.09 6.78
CA ASP A 127 1.55 -10.72 7.73
C ASP A 127 1.77 -10.11 9.11
N LEU A 128 0.70 -9.91 9.86
CA LEU A 128 0.69 -9.18 11.12
C LEU A 128 0.19 -10.06 12.26
N ILE A 129 0.91 -10.06 13.37
CA ILE A 129 0.47 -10.63 14.64
C ILE A 129 0.69 -9.56 15.71
N SER A 130 -0.30 -9.35 16.59
CA SER A 130 -0.18 -8.39 17.69
C SER A 130 -0.34 -9.07 19.03
N HIS A 131 0.51 -8.68 19.98
CA HIS A 131 0.35 -8.99 21.38
C HIS A 131 0.11 -7.69 22.15
N ILE A 132 -0.94 -7.67 22.96
CA ILE A 132 -1.45 -6.47 23.61
C ILE A 132 -1.36 -6.64 25.11
N GLN A 133 -0.84 -5.62 25.79
CA GLN A 133 -0.75 -5.58 27.25
C GLN A 133 -1.17 -4.21 27.76
N PRO A 134 -2.18 -4.09 28.64
CA PRO A 134 -2.46 -2.86 29.34
C PRO A 134 -1.32 -2.57 30.35
N ILE A 135 -0.71 -1.38 30.22
CA ILE A 135 0.33 -0.93 31.14
C ILE A 135 -0.28 -0.07 32.24
N THR A 136 -1.16 0.84 31.86
CA THR A 136 -1.91 1.70 32.78
C THR A 136 -3.38 1.72 32.34
N ARG A 137 -4.23 2.43 33.12
CA ARG A 137 -5.64 2.65 32.73
C ARG A 137 -5.80 3.44 31.42
N SER A 138 -4.79 4.21 31.05
CA SER A 138 -4.82 5.11 29.88
C SER A 138 -3.80 4.75 28.80
N THR A 139 -3.01 3.67 28.97
CA THR A 139 -1.94 3.31 28.04
C THR A 139 -1.88 1.82 27.79
N LEU A 140 -1.87 1.46 26.52
CA LEU A 140 -1.73 0.12 26.00
C LEU A 140 -0.35 -0.06 25.38
N SER A 141 0.32 -1.17 25.66
CA SER A 141 1.48 -1.63 24.89
C SER A 141 1.03 -2.60 23.83
N ILE A 142 1.46 -2.37 22.60
CA ILE A 142 1.24 -3.26 21.48
C ILE A 142 2.61 -3.71 20.97
N ASP A 143 2.87 -5.01 21.06
CA ASP A 143 4.02 -5.64 20.41
C ASP A 143 3.50 -6.21 19.06
N LEU A 144 3.84 -5.53 17.97
CA LEU A 144 3.45 -5.90 16.61
C LEU A 144 4.56 -6.68 15.94
N THR A 145 4.28 -7.92 15.58
CA THR A 145 5.17 -8.76 14.75
C THR A 145 4.79 -8.60 13.28
N LEU A 146 5.77 -8.25 12.47
CA LEU A 146 5.69 -8.06 11.03
C LEU A 146 6.48 -9.18 10.36
N THR A 147 5.80 -10.03 9.59
CA THR A 147 6.45 -11.12 8.83
C THR A 147 6.32 -10.84 7.35
N PRO A 148 7.43 -10.62 6.62
CA PRO A 148 7.37 -10.45 5.17
C PRO A 148 6.87 -11.72 4.48
N ASP A 149 5.81 -11.58 3.66
CA ASP A 149 5.21 -12.66 2.88
C ASP A 149 5.26 -12.34 1.39
N PHE A 150 6.47 -12.11 0.87
CA PHE A 150 6.71 -11.90 -0.56
C PHE A 150 8.15 -12.22 -0.96
N GLN A 151 8.34 -12.56 -2.23
CA GLN A 151 9.66 -12.85 -2.79
C GLN A 151 10.39 -11.55 -3.16
N TRP A 152 11.53 -11.31 -2.55
CA TRP A 152 12.35 -10.13 -2.86
C TRP A 152 13.02 -10.24 -4.22
N ASP A 153 12.98 -9.17 -5.00
CA ASP A 153 13.70 -9.02 -6.27
C ASP A 153 14.32 -7.60 -6.29
N ASP A 154 15.63 -7.52 -6.36
CA ASP A 154 16.39 -6.25 -6.30
C ASP A 154 15.99 -5.26 -7.40
N LYS A 155 15.59 -5.77 -8.57
CA LYS A 155 15.19 -4.93 -9.72
C LYS A 155 13.80 -4.31 -9.51
N ILE A 156 13.01 -4.88 -8.62
CA ILE A 156 11.63 -4.45 -8.33
C ILE A 156 11.58 -3.65 -7.04
N HIS A 157 12.22 -4.15 -5.99
CA HIS A 157 12.12 -3.62 -4.64
C HIS A 157 13.30 -2.70 -4.26
N GLY A 158 14.46 -2.82 -4.97
CA GLY A 158 15.67 -2.11 -4.60
C GLY A 158 16.28 -2.65 -3.31
N HIS A 159 16.91 -1.76 -2.51
CA HIS A 159 17.60 -2.13 -1.28
C HIS A 159 16.68 -2.15 -0.04
N SER A 160 15.57 -1.45 -0.08
CA SER A 160 14.64 -1.34 1.04
C SER A 160 13.22 -1.02 0.59
N GLN A 161 12.24 -1.41 1.42
CA GLN A 161 10.83 -1.10 1.25
C GLN A 161 10.32 -0.43 2.52
N GLY A 162 9.65 0.73 2.38
CA GLY A 162 9.05 1.45 3.48
C GLY A 162 7.58 1.08 3.67
N PHE A 163 7.19 0.97 4.95
CA PHE A 163 5.81 0.73 5.35
C PHE A 163 5.43 1.70 6.46
N TRP A 164 4.24 2.24 6.39
CA TRP A 164 3.63 2.99 7.45
C TRP A 164 2.78 2.07 8.33
N ILE A 165 2.98 2.16 9.63
CA ILE A 165 2.18 1.46 10.63
C ILE A 165 1.29 2.52 11.27
N PHE A 166 -0.02 2.31 11.22
CA PHE A 166 -1.02 3.17 11.85
C PHE A 166 -1.79 2.37 12.89
N VAL A 167 -2.02 2.96 14.04
CA VAL A 167 -3.02 2.49 14.99
C VAL A 167 -4.15 3.50 14.95
N GLU A 168 -5.33 3.05 14.55
CA GLU A 168 -6.51 3.87 14.33
C GLU A 168 -7.61 3.50 15.33
N ASP A 169 -8.45 4.47 15.64
CA ASP A 169 -9.64 4.25 16.46
C ASP A 169 -10.69 3.38 15.74
N VAL A 170 -11.77 3.05 16.43
CA VAL A 170 -12.82 2.16 15.92
C VAL A 170 -13.48 2.68 14.65
N ASP A 171 -13.60 4.00 14.50
CA ASP A 171 -14.23 4.63 13.35
C ASP A 171 -13.22 4.99 12.24
N SER A 172 -11.93 4.70 12.47
CA SER A 172 -10.80 5.06 11.59
C SER A 172 -10.77 6.56 11.22
N GLU A 173 -11.16 7.42 12.17
CA GLU A 173 -11.12 8.87 12.01
C GLU A 173 -9.82 9.47 12.52
N ILE A 174 -9.28 8.90 13.61
CA ILE A 174 -8.10 9.42 14.31
C ILE A 174 -6.97 8.40 14.27
N VAL A 175 -5.77 8.85 13.93
CA VAL A 175 -4.52 8.09 14.10
C VAL A 175 -4.07 8.25 15.55
N LEU A 176 -4.12 7.17 16.32
CA LEU A 176 -3.70 7.14 17.73
C LEU A 176 -2.18 7.04 17.87
N HIS A 177 -1.55 6.35 16.93
CA HIS A 177 -0.10 6.21 16.83
C HIS A 177 0.28 5.90 15.39
N HIS A 178 1.42 6.40 14.94
CA HIS A 178 1.99 6.03 13.66
C HIS A 178 3.50 5.87 13.76
N GLU A 179 4.02 4.95 12.97
CA GLU A 179 5.45 4.69 12.87
C GLU A 179 5.84 4.31 11.44
N PHE A 180 7.06 4.65 11.04
CA PHE A 180 7.60 4.28 9.73
C PHE A 180 8.56 3.11 9.89
N PHE A 181 8.22 1.97 9.31
CA PHE A 181 9.03 0.76 9.29
C PHE A 181 9.77 0.62 7.97
N LEU A 182 11.10 0.46 8.03
CA LEU A 182 11.94 0.27 6.86
C LEU A 182 12.46 -1.18 6.79
N LEU A 183 11.86 -1.98 5.92
CA LEU A 183 12.31 -3.33 5.64
C LEU A 183 13.51 -3.30 4.70
N LYS A 184 14.67 -3.75 5.16
CA LYS A 184 15.88 -3.89 4.35
C LYS A 184 15.94 -5.29 3.73
N LYS A 185 16.51 -5.40 2.52
CA LYS A 185 16.71 -6.67 1.83
C LYS A 185 17.38 -7.74 2.71
N THR A 186 18.38 -7.35 3.49
CA THR A 186 19.14 -8.28 4.35
C THR A 186 18.29 -8.99 5.41
N PHE A 187 17.13 -8.44 5.71
CA PHE A 187 16.21 -8.93 6.75
C PHE A 187 14.82 -9.24 6.19
N CYS A 188 14.71 -9.44 4.87
CA CYS A 188 13.41 -9.65 4.22
C CYS A 188 12.79 -11.04 4.49
N GLU A 189 13.51 -11.95 5.10
CA GLU A 189 13.03 -13.28 5.51
C GLU A 189 12.87 -13.40 7.03
N ASP A 190 13.25 -12.35 7.78
CA ASP A 190 13.20 -12.34 9.24
C ASP A 190 11.86 -11.77 9.73
N GLU A 191 11.45 -12.21 10.92
CA GLU A 191 10.37 -11.58 11.66
C GLU A 191 10.87 -10.30 12.34
N HIS A 192 10.04 -9.26 12.32
CA HIS A 192 10.36 -7.98 12.94
C HIS A 192 9.33 -7.64 14.00
N THR A 193 9.78 -7.17 15.15
CA THR A 193 8.89 -6.73 16.22
C THR A 193 9.00 -5.22 16.41
N VAL A 194 7.87 -4.54 16.38
CA VAL A 194 7.73 -3.11 16.66
C VAL A 194 6.88 -2.95 17.92
N LYS A 195 7.43 -2.25 18.91
CA LYS A 195 6.75 -1.99 20.18
C LYS A 195 6.19 -0.58 20.19
N MET A 196 4.89 -0.46 20.39
CA MET A 196 4.17 0.81 20.38
C MET A 196 3.42 1.04 21.70
N PHE A 197 3.30 2.30 22.10
CA PHE A 197 2.48 2.71 23.23
C PHE A 197 1.34 3.57 22.72
N VAL A 198 0.11 3.16 22.99
CA VAL A 198 -1.09 3.76 22.43
C VAL A 198 -2.01 4.22 23.54
N PRO A 199 -2.59 5.42 23.47
CA PRO A 199 -3.54 5.89 24.46
C PRO A 199 -4.83 5.08 24.40
N ILE A 200 -5.43 4.85 25.58
CA ILE A 200 -6.77 4.30 25.76
C ILE A 200 -7.68 5.43 26.19
N PHE A 201 -8.83 5.56 25.53
CA PHE A 201 -9.84 6.54 25.90
C PHE A 201 -11.01 5.89 26.66
N GLU A 202 -11.64 6.63 27.56
CA GLU A 202 -12.87 6.20 28.22
C GLU A 202 -14.09 6.88 27.57
N PRO A 203 -15.17 6.14 27.21
CA PRO A 203 -15.35 4.70 27.46
C PRO A 203 -14.46 3.84 26.56
N LEU A 204 -14.02 2.66 27.08
CA LEU A 204 -13.15 1.73 26.37
C LEU A 204 -13.79 1.33 25.03
N PRO A 205 -13.13 1.61 23.90
CA PRO A 205 -13.66 1.22 22.60
C PRO A 205 -13.66 -0.31 22.45
N PRO A 206 -14.52 -0.88 21.59
CA PRO A 206 -14.58 -2.33 21.40
C PRO A 206 -13.30 -2.90 20.81
N GLN A 207 -12.65 -2.15 19.93
CA GLN A 207 -11.41 -2.52 19.22
C GLN A 207 -10.70 -1.31 18.65
N TYR A 208 -9.42 -1.47 18.35
CA TYR A 208 -8.63 -0.59 17.48
C TYR A 208 -8.27 -1.34 16.20
N PHE A 209 -7.79 -0.61 15.20
CA PHE A 209 -7.26 -1.20 13.98
C PHE A 209 -5.77 -0.88 13.85
N ILE A 210 -4.96 -1.91 13.62
CA ILE A 210 -3.57 -1.73 13.18
C ILE A 210 -3.58 -1.90 11.67
N ARG A 211 -3.16 -0.86 10.96
CA ARG A 211 -3.08 -0.86 9.51
C ARG A 211 -1.64 -0.64 9.08
N VAL A 212 -1.09 -1.57 8.32
CA VAL A 212 0.25 -1.47 7.75
C VAL A 212 0.14 -1.30 6.26
N VAL A 213 0.65 -0.19 5.75
CA VAL A 213 0.50 0.25 4.36
C VAL A 213 1.85 0.51 3.74
N SER A 214 2.11 0.00 2.55
CA SER A 214 3.34 0.32 1.83
C SER A 214 3.39 1.82 1.48
N ASP A 215 4.56 2.43 1.67
CA ASP A 215 4.80 3.82 1.27
C ASP A 215 4.78 4.03 -0.25
N ARG A 216 5.06 2.97 -1.04
CA ARG A 216 5.27 3.08 -2.49
C ARG A 216 4.32 2.23 -3.34
N TRP A 217 3.72 1.18 -2.77
CA TRP A 217 2.89 0.25 -3.55
C TRP A 217 1.41 0.49 -3.29
N LEU A 218 0.67 0.74 -4.37
CA LEU A 218 -0.79 0.80 -4.33
C LEU A 218 -1.36 -0.60 -4.11
N GLY A 219 -2.31 -0.73 -3.19
CA GLY A 219 -2.94 -2.01 -2.86
C GLY A 219 -2.14 -2.91 -1.92
N SER A 220 -0.93 -2.49 -1.50
CA SER A 220 -0.15 -3.20 -0.47
C SER A 220 -0.54 -2.65 0.91
N GLU A 221 -1.45 -3.34 1.54
CA GLU A 221 -2.04 -2.99 2.83
C GLU A 221 -2.50 -4.24 3.56
N THR A 222 -2.26 -4.28 4.87
CA THR A 222 -2.77 -5.32 5.78
C THR A 222 -3.41 -4.65 6.98
N VAL A 223 -4.62 -5.07 7.33
CA VAL A 223 -5.39 -4.54 8.48
C VAL A 223 -5.58 -5.65 9.49
N LEU A 224 -5.24 -5.38 10.74
CA LEU A 224 -5.41 -6.27 11.88
C LEU A 224 -6.32 -5.60 12.92
N PRO A 225 -7.50 -6.15 13.20
CA PRO A 225 -8.32 -5.70 14.31
C PRO A 225 -7.71 -6.14 15.65
N VAL A 226 -7.66 -5.20 16.59
CA VAL A 226 -7.14 -5.38 17.93
C VAL A 226 -8.29 -5.27 18.92
N SER A 227 -8.71 -6.40 19.50
CA SER A 227 -9.82 -6.46 20.46
C SER A 227 -9.30 -6.35 21.89
N PHE A 228 -10.07 -5.68 22.75
CA PHE A 228 -9.79 -5.51 24.19
C PHE A 228 -10.52 -6.54 25.06
N ARG A 229 -11.14 -7.57 24.47
CA ARG A 229 -11.86 -8.63 25.18
C ARG A 229 -10.99 -9.87 25.34
#